data_37ddf15c2e622537af0421439dd23df4
#
_entry.id   37ddf15c2e622537af0421439dd23df4
#
_cell.length_a   1.000
_cell.length_b   1.000
_cell.length_c   1.000
_cell.angle_alpha   90.00
_cell.angle_beta   90.00
_cell.angle_gamma   90.00
#
_symmetry.space_group_name_H-M   'P 1'
#
loop_
_entity.id
_entity.type
_entity.pdbx_description
1 polymer ?
#
loop_
_entity_poly.entity_id
_entity_poly.type
_entity_poly.pdbx_seq_one_letter_code
_entity_poly.pdbx_strand_id
1 'polypeptide(L)'
;MNKRKVIRGILFLLTVPMAAMGVFIGFHRISLQIERRKFPPIGKLVEVNGHQMHVYSEGEGGETLVFLSGSGTAAPALDFKALYSRLSSRYRIAVVERAGYGFSDTADTPRDIDTVLEETREALTLAGESGPYILFPHSLSGIEAIYWGQKYPSEVKGIIGLDAAVPSLYLSWGEETLNKSAESMAKISVLYQAGMVRLHPELYDTDPAMTGDILSDEEKAAYKAVVMKSFMTKNMVDEARYAYANAAKVDSLEKPVQIPVLYYISDGSQVVEGWRDIVTSYIASFAESQYEFLDCGHYVHDEMPDVIAEGSIKFIDSLSD
;
A
#
# COMPACT_ATOMS: atom_id res chain seq x y z
N MET A 1 56.05 15.51 4.56
CA MET A 1 54.74 15.74 5.20
C MET A 1 54.65 14.85 6.46
N ASN A 2 54.33 15.40 7.63
CA ASN A 2 54.39 14.66 8.90
C ASN A 2 53.22 13.66 8.96
N LYS A 3 53.49 12.36 8.96
CA LYS A 3 52.50 11.26 8.97
C LYS A 3 51.42 11.47 10.05
N ARG A 4 51.79 12.00 11.23
CA ARG A 4 50.81 12.29 12.32
C ARG A 4 49.80 13.39 11.95
N LYS A 5 50.21 14.42 11.20
CA LYS A 5 49.29 15.47 10.72
C LYS A 5 48.30 14.92 9.65
N VAL A 6 48.79 14.06 8.78
CA VAL A 6 47.96 13.40 7.76
C VAL A 6 46.91 12.48 8.40
N ILE A 7 47.33 11.63 9.36
CA ILE A 7 46.43 10.74 10.10
C ILE A 7 45.39 11.53 10.89
N ARG A 8 45.76 12.62 11.56
CA ARG A 8 44.82 13.49 12.28
C ARG A 8 43.83 14.16 11.31
N GLY A 9 44.27 14.60 10.15
CA GLY A 9 43.40 15.16 9.11
C GLY A 9 42.40 14.13 8.58
N ILE A 10 42.84 12.90 8.31
CA ILE A 10 41.93 11.80 7.88
C ILE A 10 40.93 11.44 8.98
N LEU A 11 41.40 11.33 10.25
CA LEU A 11 40.49 11.06 11.35
C LEU A 11 39.43 12.16 11.51
N PHE A 12 39.83 13.43 11.41
CA PHE A 12 38.90 14.55 11.47
C PHE A 12 37.86 14.53 10.31
N LEU A 13 38.30 14.23 9.09
CA LEU A 13 37.45 14.10 7.91
C LEU A 13 36.44 12.96 8.02
N LEU A 14 36.71 11.93 8.81
CA LEU A 14 35.80 10.82 9.04
C LEU A 14 34.92 11.05 10.28
N THR A 15 35.47 11.56 11.38
CA THR A 15 34.72 11.68 12.65
C THR A 15 33.69 12.79 12.63
N VAL A 16 33.92 13.91 11.93
CA VAL A 16 32.97 15.02 11.88
C VAL A 16 31.69 14.64 11.11
N PRO A 17 31.77 14.06 9.91
CA PRO A 17 30.54 13.57 9.22
C PRO A 17 29.79 12.48 10.00
N MET A 18 30.52 11.56 10.65
CA MET A 18 29.91 10.53 11.48
C MET A 18 29.16 11.12 12.69
N ALA A 19 29.75 12.11 13.36
CA ALA A 19 29.09 12.81 14.46
C ALA A 19 27.85 13.58 13.97
N ALA A 20 27.97 14.29 12.85
CA ALA A 20 26.83 14.99 12.23
C ALA A 20 25.70 14.04 11.87
N MET A 21 26.01 12.88 11.29
CA MET A 21 25.04 11.84 11.00
C MET A 21 24.36 11.31 12.27
N GLY A 22 25.14 11.07 13.34
CA GLY A 22 24.59 10.65 14.63
C GLY A 22 23.61 11.66 15.21
N VAL A 23 23.94 12.95 15.14
CA VAL A 23 23.06 14.05 15.58
C VAL A 23 21.79 14.09 14.72
N PHE A 24 21.90 13.95 13.40
CA PHE A 24 20.76 13.94 12.49
C PHE A 24 19.82 12.75 12.75
N ILE A 25 20.36 11.54 12.94
CA ILE A 25 19.56 10.35 13.30
C ILE A 25 18.86 10.59 14.66
N GLY A 26 19.57 11.15 15.64
CA GLY A 26 18.99 11.51 16.93
C GLY A 26 17.83 12.50 16.79
N PHE A 27 18.01 13.54 16.00
CA PHE A 27 16.96 14.51 15.66
C PHE A 27 15.75 13.82 15.01
N HIS A 28 15.99 12.97 14.00
CA HIS A 28 14.92 12.22 13.34
C HIS A 28 14.12 11.37 14.34
N ARG A 29 14.79 10.61 15.21
CA ARG A 29 14.13 9.76 16.22
C ARG A 29 13.29 10.55 17.22
N ILE A 30 13.77 11.70 17.68
CA ILE A 30 13.02 12.61 18.56
C ILE A 30 11.82 13.18 17.82
N SER A 31 12.01 13.61 16.57
CA SER A 31 10.91 14.14 15.74
C SER A 31 9.82 13.10 15.53
N LEU A 32 10.13 11.85 15.25
CA LEU A 32 9.15 10.76 15.13
C LEU A 32 8.31 10.59 16.41
N GLN A 33 8.91 10.74 17.60
CA GLN A 33 8.15 10.65 18.84
C GLN A 33 7.21 11.83 19.04
N ILE A 34 7.64 13.03 18.64
CA ILE A 34 6.80 14.24 18.68
C ILE A 34 5.64 14.11 17.69
N GLU A 35 5.93 13.71 16.45
CA GLU A 35 4.96 13.51 15.39
C GLU A 35 3.91 12.46 15.75
N ARG A 36 4.32 11.31 16.31
CA ARG A 36 3.41 10.26 16.79
C ARG A 36 2.44 10.77 17.88
N ARG A 37 2.90 11.67 18.75
CA ARG A 37 2.03 12.26 19.79
C ARG A 37 1.09 13.31 19.22
N LYS A 38 1.54 14.05 18.23
CA LYS A 38 0.76 15.12 17.59
C LYS A 38 -0.30 14.56 16.64
N PHE A 39 0.01 13.47 15.96
CA PHE A 39 -0.84 12.82 14.97
C PHE A 39 -1.04 11.34 15.36
N PRO A 40 -1.96 11.08 16.31
CA PRO A 40 -2.29 9.71 16.73
C PRO A 40 -3.00 8.95 15.60
N PRO A 41 -3.05 7.61 15.66
CA PRO A 41 -3.84 6.79 14.75
C PRO A 41 -5.29 7.27 14.66
N ILE A 42 -5.81 7.39 13.44
CA ILE A 42 -7.17 7.88 13.16
C ILE A 42 -8.24 6.78 13.18
N GLY A 43 -7.82 5.52 13.32
CA GLY A 43 -8.66 4.33 13.41
C GLY A 43 -8.31 3.48 14.63
N LYS A 44 -8.58 2.17 14.53
CA LYS A 44 -8.29 1.21 15.59
C LYS A 44 -6.91 0.58 15.38
N LEU A 45 -6.15 0.43 16.47
CA LEU A 45 -5.01 -0.46 16.52
C LEU A 45 -5.45 -1.80 17.12
N VAL A 46 -5.16 -2.88 16.41
CA VAL A 46 -5.47 -4.25 16.82
C VAL A 46 -4.18 -5.08 16.82
N GLU A 47 -4.05 -5.99 17.77
CA GLU A 47 -2.86 -6.83 17.87
C GLU A 47 -3.04 -8.10 17.04
N VAL A 48 -2.17 -8.25 16.04
CA VAL A 48 -2.12 -9.41 15.13
C VAL A 48 -0.70 -9.96 15.13
N ASN A 49 -0.51 -11.24 15.38
CA ASN A 49 0.82 -11.88 15.37
C ASN A 49 1.89 -11.14 16.19
N GLY A 50 1.51 -10.49 17.31
CA GLY A 50 2.43 -9.79 18.21
C GLY A 50 2.87 -8.39 17.74
N HIS A 51 2.19 -7.80 16.77
CA HIS A 51 2.37 -6.40 16.34
C HIS A 51 1.04 -5.68 16.17
N GLN A 52 1.05 -4.34 16.28
CA GLN A 52 -0.16 -3.55 16.10
C GLN A 52 -0.41 -3.30 14.61
N MET A 53 -1.60 -3.65 14.14
CA MET A 53 -2.11 -3.27 12.82
C MET A 53 -3.21 -2.21 12.96
N HIS A 54 -3.18 -1.24 12.06
CA HIS A 54 -4.17 -0.16 12.01
C HIS A 54 -5.27 -0.48 11.00
N VAL A 55 -6.51 -0.32 11.44
CA VAL A 55 -7.69 -0.38 10.57
C VAL A 55 -8.46 0.93 10.75
N TYR A 56 -8.53 1.72 9.69
CA TYR A 56 -9.42 2.87 9.63
C TYR A 56 -10.80 2.44 9.17
N SER A 57 -11.83 2.94 9.81
CA SER A 57 -13.20 2.61 9.42
C SER A 57 -14.14 3.81 9.57
N GLU A 58 -15.03 3.98 8.57
CA GLU A 58 -16.11 4.97 8.61
C GLU A 58 -17.35 4.47 7.87
N GLY A 59 -18.48 5.19 7.98
CA GLY A 59 -19.74 4.82 7.35
C GLY A 59 -20.48 3.70 8.10
N GLU A 60 -21.79 3.55 7.81
CA GLU A 60 -22.70 2.61 8.51
C GLU A 60 -23.54 1.75 7.54
N GLY A 61 -23.11 1.63 6.27
CA GLY A 61 -23.80 0.84 5.24
C GLY A 61 -23.76 -0.67 5.49
N GLY A 62 -24.63 -1.40 4.82
CA GLY A 62 -24.71 -2.86 4.95
C GLY A 62 -23.55 -3.62 4.29
N GLU A 63 -22.92 -3.07 3.25
CA GLU A 63 -21.77 -3.66 2.58
C GLU A 63 -20.49 -3.04 3.12
N THR A 64 -19.48 -3.88 3.39
CA THR A 64 -18.15 -3.42 3.82
C THR A 64 -17.19 -3.40 2.64
N LEU A 65 -16.69 -2.20 2.31
CA LEU A 65 -15.68 -1.96 1.28
C LEU A 65 -14.30 -1.96 1.93
N VAL A 66 -13.46 -2.93 1.55
CA VAL A 66 -12.10 -3.08 2.11
C VAL A 66 -11.06 -2.55 1.14
N PHE A 67 -10.37 -1.50 1.52
CA PHE A 67 -9.30 -0.88 0.74
C PHE A 67 -7.95 -1.48 1.12
N LEU A 68 -7.23 -1.95 0.10
CA LEU A 68 -5.93 -2.60 0.21
C LEU A 68 -4.90 -1.81 -0.58
N SER A 69 -3.88 -1.29 0.10
CA SER A 69 -2.89 -0.39 -0.51
C SER A 69 -1.90 -1.09 -1.43
N GLY A 70 -1.35 -0.34 -2.37
CA GLY A 70 -0.23 -0.76 -3.20
C GLY A 70 1.09 -0.87 -2.45
N SER A 71 2.14 -1.32 -3.14
CA SER A 71 3.49 -1.33 -2.59
C SER A 71 3.99 0.10 -2.39
N GLY A 72 4.52 0.38 -1.19
CA GLY A 72 5.13 1.68 -0.91
C GLY A 72 4.18 2.81 -0.52
N THR A 73 2.86 2.63 -0.56
CA THR A 73 1.89 3.62 -0.10
C THR A 73 2.08 3.87 1.40
N ALA A 74 2.72 4.98 1.75
CA ALA A 74 3.17 5.21 3.13
C ALA A 74 2.04 5.51 4.12
N ALA A 75 0.90 6.06 3.68
CA ALA A 75 -0.21 6.49 4.53
C ALA A 75 -1.58 6.07 3.96
N PRO A 76 -1.90 4.75 3.86
CA PRO A 76 -3.07 4.24 3.14
C PRO A 76 -4.40 4.85 3.55
N ALA A 77 -4.63 5.04 4.86
CA ALA A 77 -5.89 5.60 5.35
C ALA A 77 -6.16 7.04 4.90
N LEU A 78 -5.11 7.81 4.60
CA LEU A 78 -5.22 9.15 4.06
C LEU A 78 -5.17 9.17 2.52
N ASP A 79 -4.42 8.25 1.93
CA ASP A 79 -4.26 8.08 0.49
C ASP A 79 -5.60 7.76 -0.20
N PHE A 80 -6.34 6.79 0.30
CA PHE A 80 -7.65 6.44 -0.27
C PHE A 80 -8.78 7.43 0.01
N LYS A 81 -8.54 8.51 0.76
CA LYS A 81 -9.61 9.40 1.21
C LYS A 81 -10.38 10.04 0.06
N ALA A 82 -9.72 10.36 -1.04
CA ALA A 82 -10.39 10.95 -2.19
C ALA A 82 -11.53 10.05 -2.69
N LEU A 83 -11.33 8.74 -2.74
CA LEU A 83 -12.35 7.80 -3.19
C LEU A 83 -13.33 7.41 -2.08
N TYR A 84 -12.84 6.95 -0.92
CA TYR A 84 -13.75 6.39 0.08
C TYR A 84 -14.73 7.42 0.66
N SER A 85 -14.36 8.71 0.74
CA SER A 85 -15.26 9.75 1.21
C SER A 85 -16.51 9.94 0.34
N ARG A 86 -16.46 9.52 -0.92
CA ARG A 86 -17.59 9.51 -1.86
C ARG A 86 -18.52 8.30 -1.67
N LEU A 87 -18.02 7.27 -1.00
CA LEU A 87 -18.69 5.99 -0.80
C LEU A 87 -19.22 5.82 0.64
N SER A 88 -18.60 6.48 1.61
CA SER A 88 -18.86 6.28 3.05
C SER A 88 -20.26 6.69 3.52
N SER A 89 -20.95 7.54 2.75
CA SER A 89 -22.36 7.86 3.04
C SER A 89 -23.33 6.70 2.77
N ARG A 90 -22.91 5.69 2.01
CA ARG A 90 -23.74 4.55 1.60
C ARG A 90 -23.21 3.20 2.07
N TYR A 91 -21.91 3.09 2.27
CA TYR A 91 -21.22 1.84 2.57
C TYR A 91 -20.36 1.96 3.84
N ARG A 92 -20.12 0.84 4.48
CA ARG A 92 -19.07 0.71 5.47
C ARG A 92 -17.71 0.67 4.78
N ILE A 93 -16.79 1.53 5.19
CA ILE A 93 -15.42 1.62 4.68
C ILE A 93 -14.48 0.99 5.71
N ALA A 94 -13.53 0.19 5.25
CA ALA A 94 -12.41 -0.31 6.04
C ALA A 94 -11.11 -0.19 5.23
N VAL A 95 -10.14 0.56 5.73
CA VAL A 95 -8.79 0.64 5.15
C VAL A 95 -7.83 -0.11 6.05
N VAL A 96 -7.25 -1.18 5.55
CA VAL A 96 -6.28 -1.98 6.31
C VAL A 96 -4.87 -1.52 5.99
N GLU A 97 -4.14 -1.11 7.01
CA GLU A 97 -2.71 -0.80 6.89
C GLU A 97 -1.90 -2.02 7.30
N ARG A 98 -1.24 -2.66 6.32
CA ARG A 98 -0.39 -3.84 6.57
C ARG A 98 0.78 -3.51 7.48
N ALA A 99 1.44 -4.54 8.01
CA ALA A 99 2.65 -4.37 8.80
C ALA A 99 3.68 -3.46 8.08
N GLY A 100 4.15 -2.43 8.78
CA GLY A 100 5.08 -1.43 8.24
C GLY A 100 4.45 -0.29 7.44
N TYR A 101 3.14 -0.30 7.21
CA TYR A 101 2.40 0.76 6.54
C TYR A 101 1.70 1.68 7.54
N GLY A 102 1.56 2.94 7.19
CA GLY A 102 0.74 3.89 7.93
C GLY A 102 1.03 3.92 9.43
N PHE A 103 0.00 3.77 10.21
CA PHE A 103 0.08 3.72 11.67
C PHE A 103 0.44 2.34 12.22
N SER A 104 0.45 1.28 11.40
CA SER A 104 0.83 -0.07 11.81
C SER A 104 2.30 -0.17 12.21
N ASP A 105 2.60 -1.09 13.13
CA ASP A 105 3.97 -1.40 13.48
C ASP A 105 4.67 -2.19 12.36
N THR A 106 5.99 -2.20 12.38
CA THR A 106 6.76 -3.17 11.58
C THR A 106 6.72 -4.54 12.27
N ALA A 107 6.67 -5.61 11.47
CA ALA A 107 6.64 -6.99 11.94
C ALA A 107 7.86 -7.78 11.47
N ASP A 108 8.18 -8.86 12.20
CA ASP A 108 9.19 -9.85 11.80
C ASP A 108 8.59 -11.06 11.08
N THR A 109 7.26 -11.06 10.88
CA THR A 109 6.54 -12.08 10.13
C THR A 109 6.91 -12.03 8.64
N PRO A 110 6.98 -13.16 7.94
CA PRO A 110 7.25 -13.19 6.50
C PRO A 110 6.14 -12.47 5.72
N ARG A 111 6.47 -12.01 4.53
CA ARG A 111 5.52 -11.32 3.65
C ARG A 111 5.03 -12.22 2.51
N ASP A 112 5.00 -13.54 2.74
CA ASP A 112 4.29 -14.43 1.84
C ASP A 112 2.78 -14.14 1.86
N ILE A 113 2.11 -14.50 0.75
CA ILE A 113 0.72 -14.12 0.54
C ILE A 113 -0.25 -14.74 1.56
N ASP A 114 0.08 -15.90 2.14
CA ASP A 114 -0.73 -16.49 3.21
C ASP A 114 -0.67 -15.64 4.46
N THR A 115 0.55 -15.28 4.89
CA THR A 115 0.75 -14.47 6.10
C THR A 115 0.08 -13.10 5.92
N VAL A 116 0.27 -12.44 4.79
CA VAL A 116 -0.33 -11.13 4.51
C VAL A 116 -1.86 -11.21 4.55
N LEU A 117 -2.44 -12.19 3.88
CA LEU A 117 -3.90 -12.37 3.84
C LEU A 117 -4.48 -12.70 5.23
N GLU A 118 -3.87 -13.61 5.98
CA GLU A 118 -4.38 -13.97 7.31
C GLU A 118 -4.27 -12.79 8.29
N GLU A 119 -3.18 -12.02 8.25
CA GLU A 119 -3.04 -10.79 9.03
C GLU A 119 -4.12 -9.76 8.67
N THR A 120 -4.41 -9.55 7.39
CA THR A 120 -5.46 -8.66 6.92
C THR A 120 -6.85 -9.08 7.43
N ARG A 121 -7.18 -10.36 7.31
CA ARG A 121 -8.45 -10.94 7.77
C ARG A 121 -8.64 -10.84 9.29
N GLU A 122 -7.58 -11.18 10.04
CA GLU A 122 -7.58 -11.10 11.49
C GLU A 122 -7.73 -9.65 11.96
N ALA A 123 -7.00 -8.70 11.33
CA ALA A 123 -7.09 -7.28 11.65
C ALA A 123 -8.52 -6.73 11.45
N LEU A 124 -9.17 -7.06 10.35
CA LEU A 124 -10.57 -6.69 10.09
C LEU A 124 -11.50 -7.25 11.17
N THR A 125 -11.39 -8.53 11.48
CA THR A 125 -12.20 -9.20 12.51
C THR A 125 -12.04 -8.53 13.88
N LEU A 126 -10.80 -8.28 14.30
CA LEU A 126 -10.49 -7.63 15.58
C LEU A 126 -10.92 -6.15 15.60
N ALA A 127 -10.92 -5.48 14.45
CA ALA A 127 -11.47 -4.14 14.32
C ALA A 127 -13.00 -4.10 14.39
N GLY A 128 -13.68 -5.26 14.27
CA GLY A 128 -15.13 -5.40 14.33
C GLY A 128 -15.80 -5.30 12.95
N GLU A 129 -15.02 -5.43 11.88
CA GLU A 129 -15.55 -5.48 10.53
C GLU A 129 -15.99 -6.92 10.18
N SER A 130 -17.01 -7.04 9.35
CA SER A 130 -17.57 -8.35 8.94
C SER A 130 -17.87 -8.39 7.45
N GLY A 131 -17.59 -9.55 6.86
CA GLY A 131 -17.90 -9.82 5.44
C GLY A 131 -19.32 -10.36 5.23
N PRO A 132 -19.67 -10.72 3.98
CA PRO A 132 -18.74 -10.73 2.84
C PRO A 132 -18.33 -9.32 2.41
N TYR A 133 -17.06 -9.19 2.00
CA TYR A 133 -16.42 -7.92 1.66
C TYR A 133 -16.47 -7.63 0.15
N ILE A 134 -16.43 -6.36 -0.21
CA ILE A 134 -16.08 -5.90 -1.55
C ILE A 134 -14.69 -5.31 -1.45
N LEU A 135 -13.73 -5.91 -2.16
CA LEU A 135 -12.32 -5.54 -2.07
C LEU A 135 -11.96 -4.45 -3.06
N PHE A 136 -11.25 -3.43 -2.59
CA PHE A 136 -10.72 -2.33 -3.39
C PHE A 136 -9.17 -2.38 -3.37
N PRO A 137 -8.55 -3.31 -4.09
CA PRO A 137 -7.11 -3.39 -4.16
C PRO A 137 -6.52 -2.32 -5.09
N HIS A 138 -5.43 -1.69 -4.65
CA HIS A 138 -4.58 -0.85 -5.49
C HIS A 138 -3.25 -1.56 -5.78
N SER A 139 -2.79 -1.52 -7.04
CA SER A 139 -1.45 -1.98 -7.41
C SER A 139 -1.14 -3.40 -6.90
N LEU A 140 -0.04 -3.61 -6.16
CA LEU A 140 0.40 -4.92 -5.64
C LEU A 140 -0.70 -5.71 -4.92
N SER A 141 -1.59 -5.04 -4.21
CA SER A 141 -2.66 -5.73 -3.48
C SER A 141 -3.72 -6.40 -4.37
N GLY A 142 -3.67 -6.17 -5.68
CA GLY A 142 -4.44 -6.97 -6.63
C GLY A 142 -4.18 -8.46 -6.51
N ILE A 143 -2.92 -8.86 -6.23
CA ILE A 143 -2.55 -10.26 -5.99
C ILE A 143 -3.20 -10.78 -4.71
N GLU A 144 -3.21 -9.98 -3.63
CA GLU A 144 -3.83 -10.32 -2.35
C GLU A 144 -5.36 -10.50 -2.53
N ALA A 145 -6.02 -9.59 -3.22
CA ALA A 145 -7.46 -9.65 -3.44
C ALA A 145 -7.87 -10.87 -4.29
N ILE A 146 -7.11 -11.19 -5.35
CA ILE A 146 -7.33 -12.38 -6.16
C ILE A 146 -7.15 -13.63 -5.29
N TYR A 147 -6.09 -13.71 -4.50
CA TYR A 147 -5.83 -14.83 -3.61
C TYR A 147 -6.91 -15.01 -2.54
N TRP A 148 -7.40 -13.90 -1.97
CA TRP A 148 -8.51 -13.93 -1.02
C TRP A 148 -9.75 -14.58 -1.65
N GLY A 149 -10.15 -14.11 -2.83
CA GLY A 149 -11.28 -14.67 -3.57
C GLY A 149 -11.11 -16.14 -3.95
N GLN A 150 -9.88 -16.60 -4.23
CA GLN A 150 -9.59 -18.00 -4.51
C GLN A 150 -9.65 -18.88 -3.24
N LYS A 151 -9.10 -18.40 -2.13
CA LYS A 151 -8.94 -19.17 -0.88
C LYS A 151 -10.21 -19.15 -0.03
N TYR A 152 -10.89 -18.03 0.02
CA TYR A 152 -12.06 -17.78 0.86
C TYR A 152 -13.21 -17.11 0.06
N PRO A 153 -13.76 -17.79 -0.96
CA PRO A 153 -14.73 -17.18 -1.87
C PRO A 153 -16.00 -16.71 -1.17
N SER A 154 -16.40 -17.32 -0.06
CA SER A 154 -17.57 -16.90 0.71
C SER A 154 -17.38 -15.60 1.49
N GLU A 155 -16.15 -15.12 1.62
CA GLU A 155 -15.84 -13.86 2.30
C GLU A 155 -15.77 -12.67 1.34
N VAL A 156 -15.74 -12.92 0.01
CA VAL A 156 -15.57 -11.87 -0.99
C VAL A 156 -16.79 -11.84 -1.93
N LYS A 157 -17.51 -10.73 -1.92
CA LYS A 157 -18.67 -10.50 -2.76
C LYS A 157 -18.31 -9.96 -4.14
N GLY A 158 -17.22 -9.21 -4.26
CA GLY A 158 -16.70 -8.64 -5.50
C GLY A 158 -15.34 -8.02 -5.32
N ILE A 159 -14.64 -7.77 -6.43
CA ILE A 159 -13.35 -7.07 -6.45
C ILE A 159 -13.44 -5.88 -7.39
N ILE A 160 -13.10 -4.69 -6.89
CA ILE A 160 -13.01 -3.46 -7.66
C ILE A 160 -11.55 -3.03 -7.69
N GLY A 161 -10.85 -3.39 -8.76
CA GLY A 161 -9.41 -3.12 -8.92
C GLY A 161 -9.14 -1.65 -9.24
N LEU A 162 -8.33 -0.99 -8.41
CA LEU A 162 -7.87 0.37 -8.59
C LEU A 162 -6.47 0.32 -9.22
N ASP A 163 -6.37 0.24 -10.52
CA ASP A 163 -5.14 -0.01 -11.27
C ASP A 163 -4.35 -1.21 -10.67
N ALA A 164 -5.11 -2.22 -10.28
CA ALA A 164 -4.62 -3.34 -9.49
C ALA A 164 -3.78 -4.30 -10.34
N ALA A 165 -2.66 -4.72 -9.79
CA ALA A 165 -1.73 -5.64 -10.45
C ALA A 165 -2.29 -7.06 -10.47
N VAL A 166 -1.88 -7.79 -11.50
CA VAL A 166 -2.22 -9.20 -11.70
C VAL A 166 -0.94 -10.06 -11.66
N PRO A 167 -1.02 -11.35 -11.30
CA PRO A 167 0.15 -12.22 -11.19
C PRO A 167 1.05 -12.23 -12.41
N SER A 168 0.49 -12.22 -13.62
CA SER A 168 1.24 -12.27 -14.88
C SER A 168 2.24 -11.11 -15.03
N LEU A 169 1.98 -9.95 -14.42
CA LEU A 169 2.93 -8.83 -14.41
C LEU A 169 4.26 -9.23 -13.74
N TYR A 170 4.19 -9.68 -12.50
CA TYR A 170 5.38 -10.03 -11.73
C TYR A 170 6.11 -11.25 -12.29
N LEU A 171 5.37 -12.21 -12.84
CA LEU A 171 5.93 -13.36 -13.53
C LEU A 171 6.69 -12.95 -14.79
N SER A 172 6.20 -11.95 -15.52
CA SER A 172 6.86 -11.42 -16.72
C SER A 172 8.20 -10.73 -16.43
N TRP A 173 8.32 -10.08 -15.27
CA TRP A 173 9.58 -9.43 -14.85
C TRP A 173 10.65 -10.44 -14.42
N GLY A 174 10.23 -11.61 -13.95
CA GLY A 174 11.11 -12.69 -13.53
C GLY A 174 11.70 -12.48 -12.13
N GLU A 175 11.98 -13.59 -11.46
CA GLU A 175 12.42 -13.63 -10.06
C GLU A 175 13.74 -12.86 -9.85
N GLU A 176 14.72 -13.03 -10.76
CA GLU A 176 16.02 -12.37 -10.63
C GLU A 176 15.92 -10.85 -10.68
N THR A 177 15.07 -10.31 -11.56
CA THR A 177 14.84 -8.86 -11.68
C THR A 177 14.22 -8.29 -10.43
N LEU A 178 13.18 -8.95 -9.90
CA LEU A 178 12.48 -8.51 -8.69
C LEU A 178 13.39 -8.60 -7.45
N ASN A 179 14.21 -9.65 -7.34
CA ASN A 179 15.17 -9.78 -6.25
C ASN A 179 16.23 -8.66 -6.30
N LYS A 180 16.77 -8.32 -7.47
CA LYS A 180 17.70 -7.19 -7.62
C LYS A 180 17.05 -5.85 -7.25
N SER A 181 15.79 -5.65 -7.61
CA SER A 181 15.04 -4.46 -7.22
C SER A 181 14.88 -4.39 -5.70
N ALA A 182 14.45 -5.48 -5.06
CA ALA A 182 14.30 -5.55 -3.61
C ALA A 182 15.62 -5.34 -2.85
N GLU A 183 16.75 -5.86 -3.37
CA GLU A 183 18.08 -5.59 -2.79
C GLU A 183 18.44 -4.10 -2.87
N SER A 184 18.10 -3.45 -3.98
CA SER A 184 18.33 -2.01 -4.15
C SER A 184 17.46 -1.20 -3.19
N MET A 185 16.18 -1.56 -3.07
CA MET A 185 15.26 -0.99 -2.08
C MET A 185 15.78 -1.16 -0.65
N ALA A 186 16.32 -2.32 -0.31
CA ALA A 186 16.87 -2.59 1.03
C ALA A 186 18.03 -1.66 1.39
N LYS A 187 18.92 -1.37 0.45
CA LYS A 187 20.04 -0.44 0.65
C LYS A 187 19.57 0.99 0.90
N ILE A 188 18.58 1.42 0.13
CA ILE A 188 18.01 2.77 0.23
C ILE A 188 17.15 2.91 1.49
N SER A 189 16.39 1.87 1.84
CA SER A 189 15.56 1.80 3.04
C SER A 189 16.32 2.19 4.32
N VAL A 190 17.54 1.68 4.48
CA VAL A 190 18.38 2.02 5.63
C VAL A 190 18.62 3.53 5.77
N LEU A 191 18.83 4.23 4.65
CA LEU A 191 19.05 5.68 4.64
C LEU A 191 17.75 6.44 4.97
N TYR A 192 16.63 6.04 4.40
CA TYR A 192 15.35 6.69 4.67
C TYR A 192 14.88 6.45 6.11
N GLN A 193 15.07 5.25 6.63
CA GLN A 193 14.76 4.93 8.03
C GLN A 193 15.74 5.62 9.02
N ALA A 194 16.91 6.09 8.56
CA ALA A 194 17.81 6.95 9.32
C ALA A 194 17.42 8.44 9.26
N GLY A 195 16.38 8.81 8.51
CA GLY A 195 15.82 10.15 8.45
C GLY A 195 16.04 10.89 7.13
N MET A 196 16.73 10.30 6.14
CA MET A 196 16.99 10.96 4.86
C MET A 196 15.70 11.38 4.13
N VAL A 197 14.58 10.70 4.40
CA VAL A 197 13.25 11.07 3.89
C VAL A 197 12.88 12.54 4.19
N ARG A 198 13.37 13.11 5.32
CA ARG A 198 13.13 14.52 5.69
C ARG A 198 13.82 15.53 4.77
N LEU A 199 14.82 15.09 4.03
CA LEU A 199 15.58 15.92 3.09
C LEU A 199 15.05 15.83 1.66
N HIS A 200 14.01 15.00 1.45
CA HIS A 200 13.41 14.69 0.15
C HIS A 200 11.90 14.93 0.16
N PRO A 201 11.44 16.20 0.33
CA PRO A 201 10.00 16.50 0.37
C PRO A 201 9.27 16.11 -0.93
N GLU A 202 9.96 16.05 -2.04
CA GLU A 202 9.41 15.59 -3.32
C GLU A 202 8.85 14.16 -3.27
N LEU A 203 9.28 13.33 -2.34
CA LEU A 203 8.79 11.96 -2.16
C LEU A 203 7.35 11.89 -1.62
N TYR A 204 6.83 12.99 -1.12
CA TYR A 204 5.49 13.04 -0.55
C TYR A 204 4.71 14.32 -0.88
N ASP A 205 5.38 15.43 -1.22
CA ASP A 205 4.71 16.69 -1.57
C ASP A 205 4.09 16.65 -2.99
N THR A 206 4.55 15.73 -3.85
CA THR A 206 4.02 15.52 -5.21
C THR A 206 3.04 14.35 -5.29
N ASP A 207 2.77 13.68 -4.19
CA ASP A 207 1.79 12.60 -4.12
C ASP A 207 0.39 13.14 -4.49
N PRO A 208 -0.40 12.44 -5.32
CA PRO A 208 -1.73 12.90 -5.72
C PRO A 208 -2.65 13.23 -4.55
N ALA A 209 -2.64 12.41 -3.47
CA ALA A 209 -3.40 12.70 -2.26
C ALA A 209 -2.99 14.04 -1.62
N MET A 210 -1.70 14.41 -1.69
CA MET A 210 -1.17 15.64 -1.11
C MET A 210 -1.42 16.88 -1.98
N THR A 211 -1.45 16.70 -3.29
CA THR A 211 -1.66 17.82 -4.25
C THR A 211 -3.14 18.13 -4.47
N GLY A 212 -4.03 17.17 -4.18
CA GLY A 212 -5.48 17.35 -4.23
C GLY A 212 -6.04 18.23 -3.10
N ASP A 213 -7.33 18.52 -3.19
CA ASP A 213 -8.06 19.37 -2.23
C ASP A 213 -8.81 18.59 -1.14
N ILE A 214 -8.73 17.26 -1.16
CA ILE A 214 -9.53 16.41 -0.26
C ILE A 214 -8.98 16.37 1.16
N LEU A 215 -7.65 16.41 1.33
CA LEU A 215 -7.02 16.45 2.63
C LEU A 215 -6.97 17.89 3.15
N SER A 216 -7.46 18.11 4.36
CA SER A 216 -7.26 19.36 5.09
C SER A 216 -5.77 19.59 5.41
N ASP A 217 -5.41 20.83 5.77
CA ASP A 217 -4.03 21.16 6.16
C ASP A 217 -3.52 20.31 7.33
N GLU A 218 -4.41 19.96 8.27
CA GLU A 218 -4.08 19.06 9.40
C GLU A 218 -3.83 17.63 8.93
N GLU A 219 -4.65 17.12 8.02
CA GLU A 219 -4.46 15.78 7.42
C GLU A 219 -3.23 15.71 6.53
N LYS A 220 -2.92 16.75 5.77
CA LYS A 220 -1.67 16.87 5.02
C LYS A 220 -0.45 16.86 5.95
N ALA A 221 -0.55 17.52 7.11
CA ALA A 221 0.51 17.47 8.11
C ALA A 221 0.63 16.08 8.78
N ALA A 222 -0.50 15.39 9.01
CA ALA A 222 -0.51 14.02 9.49
C ALA A 222 0.08 13.05 8.45
N TYR A 223 -0.30 13.20 7.17
CA TYR A 223 0.27 12.42 6.06
C TYR A 223 1.80 12.50 6.05
N LYS A 224 2.36 13.71 6.11
CA LYS A 224 3.82 13.92 6.17
C LYS A 224 4.44 13.22 7.38
N ALA A 225 3.82 13.33 8.55
CA ALA A 225 4.33 12.68 9.77
C ALA A 225 4.32 11.14 9.65
N VAL A 226 3.28 10.57 9.03
CA VAL A 226 3.17 9.14 8.78
C VAL A 226 4.23 8.69 7.77
N VAL A 227 4.45 9.44 6.68
CA VAL A 227 5.52 9.17 5.70
C VAL A 227 6.89 9.14 6.37
N MET A 228 7.19 10.08 7.31
CA MET A 228 8.46 10.08 8.02
C MET A 228 8.73 8.77 8.79
N LYS A 229 7.68 8.09 9.24
CA LYS A 229 7.76 6.79 9.94
C LYS A 229 7.79 5.61 8.97
N SER A 230 6.90 5.63 7.98
CA SER A 230 6.53 4.42 7.21
C SER A 230 7.05 4.40 5.78
N PHE A 231 7.83 5.40 5.34
CA PHE A 231 8.41 5.37 4.01
C PHE A 231 9.49 4.29 3.90
N MET A 232 9.29 3.34 2.98
CA MET A 232 10.24 2.29 2.62
C MET A 232 10.71 1.46 3.84
N THR A 233 9.76 0.96 4.63
CA THR A 233 10.03 0.10 5.78
C THR A 233 10.60 -1.26 5.38
N LYS A 234 11.14 -2.01 6.35
CA LYS A 234 11.62 -3.38 6.11
C LYS A 234 10.51 -4.29 5.54
N ASN A 235 9.25 -4.11 5.98
CA ASN A 235 8.13 -4.92 5.50
C ASN A 235 7.80 -4.63 4.03
N MET A 236 7.88 -3.37 3.59
CA MET A 236 7.73 -3.01 2.17
C MET A 236 8.85 -3.62 1.31
N VAL A 237 10.08 -3.64 1.82
CA VAL A 237 11.22 -4.31 1.16
C VAL A 237 11.00 -5.83 1.10
N ASP A 238 10.50 -6.42 2.17
CA ASP A 238 10.22 -7.85 2.21
C ASP A 238 9.05 -8.22 1.29
N GLU A 239 7.99 -7.40 1.20
CA GLU A 239 6.93 -7.58 0.18
C GLU A 239 7.49 -7.61 -1.24
N ALA A 240 8.43 -6.72 -1.56
CA ALA A 240 9.09 -6.72 -2.87
C ALA A 240 9.90 -8.01 -3.13
N ARG A 241 10.52 -8.60 -2.09
CA ARG A 241 11.22 -9.89 -2.19
C ARG A 241 10.27 -11.06 -2.44
N TYR A 242 9.10 -11.02 -1.82
CA TYR A 242 8.08 -12.07 -1.97
C TYR A 242 7.22 -11.91 -3.23
N ALA A 243 7.30 -10.77 -3.95
CA ALA A 243 6.39 -10.45 -5.05
C ALA A 243 6.31 -11.54 -6.12
N TYR A 244 7.47 -12.10 -6.55
CA TYR A 244 7.48 -13.19 -7.53
C TYR A 244 6.84 -14.47 -6.98
N ALA A 245 7.25 -14.91 -5.79
CA ALA A 245 6.75 -16.14 -5.19
C ALA A 245 5.23 -16.05 -4.89
N ASN A 246 4.77 -14.89 -4.42
CA ASN A 246 3.36 -14.61 -4.18
C ASN A 246 2.56 -14.67 -5.49
N ALA A 247 3.04 -14.00 -6.55
CA ALA A 247 2.41 -14.04 -7.85
C ALA A 247 2.36 -15.47 -8.43
N ALA A 248 3.46 -16.22 -8.35
CA ALA A 248 3.53 -17.61 -8.82
C ALA A 248 2.54 -18.51 -8.06
N LYS A 249 2.43 -18.35 -6.74
CA LYS A 249 1.47 -19.10 -5.94
C LYS A 249 0.03 -18.81 -6.37
N VAL A 250 -0.34 -17.56 -6.50
CA VAL A 250 -1.71 -17.14 -6.89
C VAL A 250 -2.02 -17.60 -8.31
N ASP A 251 -1.05 -17.51 -9.24
CA ASP A 251 -1.23 -17.97 -10.62
C ASP A 251 -1.35 -19.49 -10.76
N SER A 252 -0.78 -20.26 -9.83
CA SER A 252 -0.84 -21.71 -9.82
C SER A 252 -2.19 -22.29 -9.35
N LEU A 253 -3.05 -21.48 -8.73
CA LEU A 253 -4.36 -21.92 -8.29
C LEU A 253 -5.34 -22.04 -9.45
N GLU A 254 -6.34 -22.91 -9.28
CA GLU A 254 -7.40 -23.10 -10.29
C GLU A 254 -8.10 -21.76 -10.61
N LYS A 255 -8.31 -21.53 -11.89
CA LYS A 255 -9.02 -20.39 -12.44
C LYS A 255 -10.25 -20.89 -13.22
N PRO A 256 -11.24 -20.07 -13.44
CA PRO A 256 -11.36 -18.66 -13.06
C PRO A 256 -11.80 -18.49 -11.60
N VAL A 257 -11.45 -17.35 -11.00
CA VAL A 257 -12.05 -16.91 -9.73
C VAL A 257 -13.52 -16.65 -9.96
N GLN A 258 -14.40 -17.33 -9.20
CA GLN A 258 -15.86 -17.24 -9.33
C GLN A 258 -16.42 -16.02 -8.56
N ILE A 259 -15.78 -14.88 -8.70
CA ILE A 259 -16.14 -13.63 -8.03
C ILE A 259 -16.22 -12.55 -9.10
N PRO A 260 -17.30 -11.78 -9.16
CA PRO A 260 -17.42 -10.66 -10.09
C PRO A 260 -16.30 -9.62 -9.86
N VAL A 261 -15.72 -9.13 -10.95
CA VAL A 261 -14.64 -8.15 -10.87
C VAL A 261 -14.90 -6.95 -11.79
N LEU A 262 -14.58 -5.76 -11.31
CA LEU A 262 -14.52 -4.52 -12.08
C LEU A 262 -13.13 -3.92 -11.92
N TYR A 263 -12.43 -3.64 -13.02
CA TYR A 263 -11.09 -3.04 -12.97
C TYR A 263 -11.09 -1.66 -13.62
N TYR A 264 -10.62 -0.67 -12.87
CA TYR A 264 -10.25 0.65 -13.38
C TYR A 264 -8.78 0.62 -13.71
N ILE A 265 -8.43 0.87 -14.98
CA ILE A 265 -7.07 0.65 -15.49
C ILE A 265 -6.54 1.96 -16.05
N SER A 266 -5.43 2.44 -15.50
CA SER A 266 -4.73 3.67 -15.90
C SER A 266 -4.19 3.63 -17.33
N ASP A 267 -3.53 4.71 -17.76
CA ASP A 267 -2.84 4.74 -19.05
C ASP A 267 -1.53 3.87 -19.09
N GLY A 268 -1.11 3.39 -17.92
CA GLY A 268 0.07 2.54 -17.74
C GLY A 268 1.41 3.27 -17.81
N SER A 269 1.42 4.59 -18.03
CA SER A 269 2.65 5.38 -18.19
C SER A 269 3.57 5.36 -16.97
N GLN A 270 2.97 5.17 -15.78
CA GLN A 270 3.67 5.08 -14.49
C GLN A 270 3.92 3.63 -14.03
N VAL A 271 3.50 2.63 -14.81
CA VAL A 271 3.63 1.21 -14.44
C VAL A 271 4.56 0.48 -15.41
N VAL A 272 4.07 0.10 -16.60
CA VAL A 272 4.83 -0.62 -17.61
C VAL A 272 4.16 -0.49 -18.99
N GLU A 273 4.95 -0.55 -20.03
CA GLU A 273 4.43 -0.65 -21.41
C GLU A 273 3.53 -1.89 -21.55
N GLY A 274 2.37 -1.72 -22.21
CA GLY A 274 1.39 -2.81 -22.39
C GLY A 274 0.56 -3.12 -21.14
N TRP A 275 0.55 -2.24 -20.13
CA TRP A 275 -0.17 -2.41 -18.88
C TRP A 275 -1.62 -2.83 -19.08
N ARG A 276 -2.37 -2.09 -19.93
CA ARG A 276 -3.78 -2.37 -20.23
C ARG A 276 -3.98 -3.79 -20.77
N ASP A 277 -3.13 -4.24 -21.67
CA ASP A 277 -3.21 -5.58 -22.28
C ASP A 277 -2.88 -6.68 -21.25
N ILE A 278 -1.89 -6.44 -20.39
CA ILE A 278 -1.53 -7.39 -19.31
C ILE A 278 -2.71 -7.62 -18.38
N VAL A 279 -3.32 -6.54 -17.89
CA VAL A 279 -4.44 -6.63 -16.96
C VAL A 279 -5.67 -7.24 -17.62
N THR A 280 -6.11 -6.72 -18.77
CA THR A 280 -7.32 -7.20 -19.45
C THR A 280 -7.21 -8.65 -19.88
N SER A 281 -6.04 -9.09 -20.38
CA SER A 281 -5.80 -10.50 -20.73
C SER A 281 -5.92 -11.42 -19.52
N TYR A 282 -5.44 -10.99 -18.36
CA TYR A 282 -5.53 -11.80 -17.14
C TYR A 282 -6.97 -11.88 -16.63
N ILE A 283 -7.65 -10.73 -16.48
CA ILE A 283 -9.01 -10.71 -15.94
C ILE A 283 -10.06 -11.34 -16.87
N ALA A 284 -9.78 -11.46 -18.17
CA ALA A 284 -10.64 -12.19 -19.12
C ALA A 284 -10.83 -13.67 -18.75
N SER A 285 -9.99 -14.23 -17.87
CA SER A 285 -10.14 -15.60 -17.35
C SER A 285 -11.12 -15.71 -16.17
N PHE A 286 -11.61 -14.59 -15.62
CA PHE A 286 -12.64 -14.60 -14.59
C PHE A 286 -14.02 -14.84 -15.20
N ALA A 287 -14.93 -15.47 -14.43
CA ALA A 287 -16.27 -15.78 -14.93
C ALA A 287 -17.06 -14.51 -15.27
N GLU A 288 -16.93 -13.48 -14.45
CA GLU A 288 -17.58 -12.18 -14.64
C GLU A 288 -16.53 -11.07 -14.48
N SER A 289 -16.08 -10.50 -15.59
CA SER A 289 -15.09 -9.41 -15.58
C SER A 289 -15.57 -8.21 -16.37
N GLN A 290 -15.41 -7.04 -15.75
CA GLN A 290 -15.64 -5.74 -16.37
C GLN A 290 -14.39 -4.88 -16.17
N TYR A 291 -14.17 -3.93 -17.05
CA TYR A 291 -13.08 -2.94 -16.87
C TYR A 291 -13.45 -1.61 -17.53
N GLU A 292 -12.82 -0.56 -17.03
CA GLU A 292 -12.88 0.79 -17.59
C GLU A 292 -11.46 1.35 -17.70
N PHE A 293 -11.09 1.89 -18.87
CA PHE A 293 -9.82 2.57 -19.06
C PHE A 293 -9.94 4.02 -18.63
N LEU A 294 -9.01 4.44 -17.79
CA LEU A 294 -8.88 5.82 -17.32
C LEU A 294 -7.66 6.48 -17.96
N ASP A 295 -7.82 7.73 -18.40
CA ASP A 295 -6.72 8.51 -18.95
C ASP A 295 -6.06 9.33 -17.83
N CYS A 296 -5.43 8.61 -16.89
CA CYS A 296 -4.75 9.16 -15.72
C CYS A 296 -3.58 8.27 -15.32
N GLY A 297 -2.80 8.71 -14.31
CA GLY A 297 -1.68 7.97 -13.75
C GLY A 297 -2.11 6.78 -12.87
N HIS A 298 -1.13 6.19 -12.20
CA HIS A 298 -1.29 4.96 -11.41
C HIS A 298 -2.20 5.10 -10.18
N TYR A 299 -2.27 6.31 -9.59
CA TYR A 299 -3.12 6.59 -8.42
C TYR A 299 -4.52 7.01 -8.85
N VAL A 300 -5.20 6.11 -9.57
CA VAL A 300 -6.52 6.35 -10.18
C VAL A 300 -7.57 6.84 -9.16
N HIS A 301 -7.49 6.37 -7.91
CA HIS A 301 -8.41 6.71 -6.83
C HIS A 301 -8.28 8.15 -6.33
N ASP A 302 -7.14 8.80 -6.58
CA ASP A 302 -6.93 10.21 -6.30
C ASP A 302 -7.25 11.08 -7.52
N GLU A 303 -6.88 10.60 -8.73
CA GLU A 303 -7.02 11.39 -9.96
C GLU A 303 -8.44 11.37 -10.54
N MET A 304 -9.15 10.21 -10.42
CA MET A 304 -10.48 10.01 -11.01
C MET A 304 -11.52 9.47 -10.00
N PRO A 305 -11.56 9.99 -8.76
CA PRO A 305 -12.38 9.41 -7.68
C PRO A 305 -13.89 9.45 -7.96
N ASP A 306 -14.38 10.47 -8.68
CA ASP A 306 -15.81 10.60 -8.98
C ASP A 306 -16.29 9.52 -9.97
N VAL A 307 -15.52 9.29 -11.04
CA VAL A 307 -15.81 8.25 -12.05
C VAL A 307 -15.80 6.86 -11.40
N ILE A 308 -14.77 6.61 -10.58
CA ILE A 308 -14.62 5.32 -9.88
C ILE A 308 -15.77 5.12 -8.88
N ALA A 309 -16.14 6.13 -8.12
CA ALA A 309 -17.23 6.02 -7.15
C ALA A 309 -18.56 5.73 -7.82
N GLU A 310 -18.91 6.45 -8.91
CA GLU A 310 -20.15 6.24 -9.65
C GLU A 310 -20.23 4.84 -10.27
N GLY A 311 -19.16 4.39 -10.92
CA GLY A 311 -19.09 3.06 -11.52
C GLY A 311 -19.10 1.95 -10.48
N SER A 312 -18.39 2.14 -9.35
CA SER A 312 -18.38 1.20 -8.24
C SER A 312 -19.78 1.02 -7.62
N ILE A 313 -20.53 2.11 -7.42
CA ILE A 313 -21.91 2.04 -6.92
C ILE A 313 -22.79 1.18 -7.85
N LYS A 314 -22.71 1.43 -9.15
CA LYS A 314 -23.48 0.65 -10.15
C LYS A 314 -23.11 -0.83 -10.14
N PHE A 315 -21.81 -1.12 -10.04
CA PHE A 315 -21.33 -2.50 -9.95
C PHE A 315 -21.80 -3.18 -8.67
N ILE A 316 -21.68 -2.52 -7.52
CA ILE A 316 -22.11 -3.06 -6.22
C ILE A 316 -23.62 -3.33 -6.20
N ASP A 317 -24.43 -2.43 -6.77
CA ASP A 317 -25.87 -2.63 -6.89
C ASP A 317 -26.21 -3.86 -7.70
N SER A 318 -25.46 -4.16 -8.78
CA SER A 318 -25.65 -5.35 -9.61
C SER A 318 -25.28 -6.67 -8.92
N LEU A 319 -24.47 -6.63 -7.85
CA LEU A 319 -24.13 -7.83 -7.07
C LEU A 319 -25.24 -8.28 -6.11
N SER A 320 -26.26 -7.46 -5.92
CA SER A 320 -27.34 -7.68 -4.94
C SER A 320 -28.56 -8.35 -5.54
N ASP A 321 -28.59 -8.47 -6.88
CA ASP A 321 -29.64 -9.15 -7.64
C ASP A 321 -29.27 -10.62 -7.92
#